data_7eaf44623b5678d4558d0a61cd6baac3
#
_entry.id   7eaf44623b5678d4558d0a61cd6baac3
#
_cell.length_a   1.000
_cell.length_b   1.000
_cell.length_c   1.000
_cell.angle_alpha   90.00
_cell.angle_beta   90.00
_cell.angle_gamma   90.00
#
_symmetry.space_group_name_H-M   'P 1'
#
loop_
_entity.id
_entity.type
_entity.pdbx_description
1 polymer ?
#
loop_
_entity_poly.entity_id
_entity_poly.type
_entity_poly.pdbx_seq_one_letter_code
_entity_poly.pdbx_strand_id
1 'polypeptide(L)'
;MITYLGEHTLAGQLGHGLTLASAAFALFATLSFLLAALGTDDGWRKAGRLAFRVHSIAVLGIVVTLFVMLFNHWFEFDYVWKHSNREMPLRYIASCFWEGQEGSFLLWTFWNVVIGNILLWRNGSRRSAGWESPVMTVFALVQLALATMLLGIYVFDVRIGSSLFLLIRELQENAGLPWTRLPDFLERIPQFRD
;
A
#
# COMPACT_ATOMS: atom_id res chain seq x y z
N MET A 1 -5.54 28.27 4.20
CA MET A 1 -5.57 26.86 3.77
C MET A 1 -6.56 26.79 2.62
N ILE A 2 -6.13 26.48 1.42
CA ILE A 2 -7.02 26.40 0.24
C ILE A 2 -7.73 25.05 0.32
N THR A 3 -9.05 25.05 0.49
CA THR A 3 -9.89 23.86 0.46
C THR A 3 -10.37 23.65 -0.98
N TYR A 4 -9.97 22.54 -1.60
CA TYR A 4 -10.46 22.16 -2.91
C TYR A 4 -11.81 21.47 -2.76
N LEU A 5 -12.85 22.02 -3.40
CA LEU A 5 -14.19 21.45 -3.39
C LEU A 5 -14.20 20.18 -4.25
N GLY A 6 -14.65 19.08 -3.64
CA GLY A 6 -14.86 17.81 -4.34
C GLY A 6 -13.73 16.78 -4.23
N GLU A 7 -12.58 17.09 -3.61
CA GLU A 7 -11.53 16.10 -3.39
C GLU A 7 -11.86 15.12 -2.24
N HIS A 8 -11.64 13.83 -2.48
CA HIS A 8 -11.82 12.77 -1.47
C HIS A 8 -10.56 12.58 -0.63
N THR A 9 -10.10 13.68 0.00
CA THR A 9 -8.85 13.72 0.80
C THR A 9 -8.81 12.66 1.90
N LEU A 10 -9.96 12.30 2.48
CA LEU A 10 -10.07 11.29 3.52
C LEU A 10 -9.63 9.90 3.02
N ALA A 11 -9.97 9.54 1.78
CA ALA A 11 -9.53 8.26 1.21
C ALA A 11 -8.02 8.22 0.99
N GLY A 12 -7.43 9.33 0.51
CA GLY A 12 -5.98 9.47 0.37
C GLY A 12 -5.27 9.36 1.71
N GLN A 13 -5.75 10.09 2.74
CA GLN A 13 -5.19 10.05 4.09
C GLN A 13 -5.31 8.64 4.72
N LEU A 14 -6.47 7.99 4.55
CA LEU A 14 -6.69 6.62 5.02
C LEU A 14 -5.73 5.64 4.34
N GLY A 15 -5.63 5.70 3.01
CA GLY A 15 -4.73 4.84 2.25
C GLY A 15 -3.27 5.04 2.63
N HIS A 16 -2.83 6.30 2.76
CA HIS A 16 -1.47 6.62 3.22
C HIS A 16 -1.22 6.16 4.66
N GLY A 17 -2.16 6.39 5.57
CA GLY A 17 -2.09 5.92 6.96
C GLY A 17 -2.01 4.40 7.06
N LEU A 18 -2.78 3.67 6.25
CA LEU A 18 -2.72 2.21 6.18
C LEU A 18 -1.38 1.72 5.63
N THR A 19 -0.77 2.43 4.66
CA THR A 19 0.55 2.09 4.12
C THR A 19 1.64 2.28 5.17
N LEU A 20 1.59 3.39 5.93
CA LEU A 20 2.48 3.61 7.07
C LEU A 20 2.32 2.54 8.15
N ALA A 21 1.08 2.23 8.52
CA ALA A 21 0.78 1.17 9.49
C ALA A 21 1.29 -0.19 9.00
N SER A 22 1.07 -0.52 7.72
CA SER A 22 1.59 -1.73 7.10
C SER A 22 3.12 -1.83 7.25
N ALA A 23 3.87 -0.79 6.92
CA ALA A 23 5.32 -0.77 7.04
C ALA A 23 5.79 -0.91 8.51
N ALA A 24 5.17 -0.17 9.43
CA ALA A 24 5.49 -0.22 10.86
C ALA A 24 5.26 -1.62 11.45
N PHE A 25 4.11 -2.24 11.13
CA PHE A 25 3.80 -3.57 11.63
C PHE A 25 4.60 -4.68 10.91
N ALA A 26 5.01 -4.50 9.65
CA ALA A 26 5.94 -5.39 8.98
C ALA A 26 7.33 -5.35 9.65
N LEU A 27 7.82 -4.15 9.98
CA LEU A 27 9.08 -3.99 10.74
C LEU A 27 8.98 -4.66 12.11
N PHE A 28 7.92 -4.37 12.86
CA PHE A 28 7.73 -4.95 14.19
C PHE A 28 7.59 -6.48 14.14
N ALA A 29 6.89 -7.03 13.13
CA ALA A 29 6.78 -8.46 12.90
C ALA A 29 8.15 -9.07 12.58
N THR A 30 8.95 -8.43 11.71
CA THR A 30 10.31 -8.88 11.36
C THR A 30 11.19 -9.00 12.61
N LEU A 31 11.24 -7.93 13.41
CA LEU A 31 12.04 -7.92 14.64
C LEU A 31 11.54 -8.95 15.67
N SER A 32 10.24 -9.06 15.85
CA SER A 32 9.64 -10.01 16.78
C SER A 32 9.91 -11.47 16.39
N PHE A 33 9.75 -11.82 15.11
CA PHE A 33 10.06 -13.18 14.66
C PHE A 33 11.57 -13.47 14.66
N LEU A 34 12.41 -12.47 14.36
CA LEU A 34 13.86 -12.60 14.47
C LEU A 34 14.30 -12.90 15.91
N LEU A 35 13.79 -12.11 16.88
CA LEU A 35 14.07 -12.35 18.30
C LEU A 35 13.56 -13.70 18.77
N ALA A 36 12.39 -14.13 18.29
CA ALA A 36 11.86 -15.46 18.57
C ALA A 36 12.65 -16.59 17.90
N ALA A 37 13.32 -16.33 16.78
CA ALA A 37 14.20 -17.30 16.11
C ALA A 37 15.56 -17.45 16.81
N LEU A 38 16.08 -16.36 17.37
CA LEU A 38 17.35 -16.32 18.09
C LEU A 38 17.23 -16.77 19.56
N GLY A 39 16.04 -16.68 20.13
CA GLY A 39 15.74 -17.04 21.52
C GLY A 39 14.67 -18.12 21.62
N THR A 40 14.35 -18.52 22.86
CA THR A 40 13.32 -19.51 23.15
C THR A 40 12.02 -18.91 23.68
N ASP A 41 11.89 -17.58 23.68
CA ASP A 41 10.75 -16.90 24.27
C ASP A 41 9.52 -16.90 23.34
N ASP A 42 8.48 -17.59 23.82
CA ASP A 42 7.18 -17.65 23.16
C ASP A 42 6.47 -16.29 23.08
N GLY A 43 6.82 -15.34 23.91
CA GLY A 43 6.25 -13.98 23.91
C GLY A 43 6.51 -13.26 22.60
N TRP A 44 7.74 -13.28 22.14
CA TRP A 44 8.14 -12.66 20.87
C TRP A 44 7.47 -13.31 19.67
N ARG A 45 7.29 -14.63 19.68
CA ARG A 45 6.57 -15.34 18.62
C ARG A 45 5.09 -14.92 18.56
N LYS A 46 4.42 -14.77 19.70
CA LYS A 46 3.04 -14.29 19.78
C LYS A 46 2.93 -12.84 19.30
N ALA A 47 3.84 -11.98 19.70
CA ALA A 47 3.92 -10.59 19.25
C ALA A 47 4.10 -10.50 17.73
N GLY A 48 5.02 -11.29 17.15
CA GLY A 48 5.23 -11.37 15.71
C GLY A 48 3.97 -11.82 14.94
N ARG A 49 3.27 -12.82 15.44
CA ARG A 49 2.00 -13.28 14.85
C ARG A 49 0.92 -12.19 14.88
N LEU A 50 0.79 -11.47 15.99
CA LEU A 50 -0.17 -10.38 16.12
C LEU A 50 0.19 -9.24 15.15
N ALA A 51 1.46 -8.84 15.14
CA ALA A 51 1.95 -7.78 14.25
C ALA A 51 1.73 -8.13 12.77
N PHE A 52 2.02 -9.37 12.37
CA PHE A 52 1.79 -9.81 10.99
C PHE A 52 0.31 -9.82 10.61
N ARG A 53 -0.59 -10.17 11.53
CA ARG A 53 -2.05 -10.07 11.30
C ARG A 53 -2.51 -8.64 11.15
N VAL A 54 -2.04 -7.71 12.00
CA VAL A 54 -2.37 -6.29 11.89
C VAL A 54 -1.85 -5.72 10.57
N HIS A 55 -0.60 -6.05 10.20
CA HIS A 55 -0.06 -5.74 8.88
C HIS A 55 -0.96 -6.26 7.76
N SER A 56 -1.44 -7.51 7.86
CA SER A 56 -2.32 -8.11 6.85
C SER A 56 -3.65 -7.36 6.70
N ILE A 57 -4.24 -6.92 7.81
CA ILE A 57 -5.46 -6.11 7.80
C ILE A 57 -5.19 -4.75 7.14
N ALA A 58 -4.06 -4.13 7.44
CA ALA A 58 -3.66 -2.87 6.81
C ALA A 58 -3.50 -3.03 5.28
N VAL A 59 -2.83 -4.09 4.83
CA VAL A 59 -2.68 -4.39 3.39
C VAL A 59 -4.04 -4.60 2.72
N LEU A 60 -4.95 -5.35 3.35
CA LEU A 60 -6.29 -5.54 2.83
C LEU A 60 -7.04 -4.19 2.73
N GLY A 61 -6.88 -3.33 3.74
CA GLY A 61 -7.44 -1.98 3.71
C GLY A 61 -6.89 -1.13 2.56
N ILE A 62 -5.57 -1.20 2.27
CA ILE A 62 -4.95 -0.52 1.11
C ILE A 62 -5.60 -1.01 -0.20
N VAL A 63 -5.72 -2.33 -0.36
CA VAL A 63 -6.33 -2.95 -1.55
C VAL A 63 -7.77 -2.46 -1.74
N VAL A 64 -8.58 -2.51 -0.68
CA VAL A 64 -9.98 -2.05 -0.73
C VAL A 64 -10.06 -0.55 -1.06
N THR A 65 -9.23 0.29 -0.43
CA THR A 65 -9.21 1.72 -0.69
C THR A 65 -8.88 2.00 -2.16
N LEU A 66 -7.87 1.33 -2.73
CA LEU A 66 -7.51 1.50 -4.13
C LEU A 66 -8.65 1.06 -5.07
N PHE A 67 -9.30 -0.06 -4.80
CA PHE A 67 -10.46 -0.48 -5.60
C PHE A 67 -11.61 0.52 -5.52
N VAL A 68 -11.90 1.06 -4.32
CA VAL A 68 -12.93 2.11 -4.17
C VAL A 68 -12.58 3.33 -5.02
N MET A 69 -11.33 3.77 -5.03
CA MET A 69 -10.88 4.91 -5.84
C MET A 69 -11.00 4.63 -7.35
N LEU A 70 -10.59 3.44 -7.81
CA LEU A 70 -10.66 3.05 -9.22
C LEU A 70 -12.10 2.93 -9.71
N PHE A 71 -12.99 2.28 -8.95
CA PHE A 71 -14.40 2.09 -9.36
C PHE A 71 -15.23 3.37 -9.29
N ASN A 72 -14.86 4.33 -8.44
CA ASN A 72 -15.52 5.63 -8.38
C ASN A 72 -14.87 6.69 -9.28
N HIS A 73 -13.81 6.34 -10.02
CA HIS A 73 -13.11 7.23 -10.94
C HIS A 73 -12.62 8.52 -10.26
N TRP A 74 -11.99 8.41 -9.07
CA TRP A 74 -11.44 9.56 -8.36
C TRP A 74 -10.12 10.01 -8.99
N PHE A 75 -10.24 10.70 -10.12
CA PHE A 75 -9.11 11.12 -10.95
C PHE A 75 -8.22 12.19 -10.34
N GLU A 76 -8.56 12.73 -9.17
CA GLU A 76 -7.66 13.58 -8.39
C GLU A 76 -6.42 12.84 -7.89
N PHE A 77 -6.46 11.50 -7.86
CA PHE A 77 -5.31 10.67 -7.50
C PHE A 77 -4.52 10.27 -8.75
N ASP A 78 -3.20 10.50 -8.71
CA ASP A 78 -2.28 10.26 -9.83
C ASP A 78 -2.35 8.82 -10.37
N TYR A 79 -2.44 7.84 -9.48
CA TYR A 79 -2.56 6.44 -9.88
C TYR A 79 -3.84 6.16 -10.67
N VAL A 80 -4.99 6.65 -10.18
CA VAL A 80 -6.28 6.46 -10.84
C VAL A 80 -6.31 7.16 -12.19
N TRP A 81 -5.78 8.37 -12.23
CA TRP A 81 -5.66 9.17 -13.44
C TRP A 81 -4.85 8.48 -14.55
N LYS A 82 -3.70 7.91 -14.19
CA LYS A 82 -2.79 7.29 -15.18
C LYS A 82 -3.28 5.95 -15.71
N HIS A 83 -4.06 5.21 -14.93
CA HIS A 83 -4.38 3.81 -15.21
C HIS A 83 -5.86 3.52 -15.47
N SER A 84 -6.77 4.51 -15.36
CA SER A 84 -8.19 4.30 -15.60
C SER A 84 -8.82 5.36 -16.48
N ASN A 85 -9.97 5.02 -17.08
CA ASN A 85 -10.75 5.92 -17.93
C ASN A 85 -12.25 5.65 -17.72
N ARG A 86 -13.10 6.68 -17.87
CA ARG A 86 -14.58 6.58 -17.73
C ARG A 86 -15.23 5.64 -18.74
N GLU A 87 -14.68 5.52 -19.94
CA GLU A 87 -15.19 4.64 -20.99
C GLU A 87 -14.77 3.18 -20.81
N MET A 88 -13.92 2.89 -19.82
CA MET A 88 -13.36 1.57 -19.62
C MET A 88 -14.38 0.61 -19.00
N PRO A 89 -14.63 -0.59 -19.61
CA PRO A 89 -15.51 -1.59 -19.01
C PRO A 89 -15.01 -2.03 -17.62
N LEU A 90 -15.93 -2.30 -16.69
CA LEU A 90 -15.64 -2.66 -15.30
C LEU A 90 -14.56 -3.73 -15.11
N ARG A 91 -14.54 -4.75 -16.00
CA ARG A 91 -13.51 -5.81 -15.95
C ARG A 91 -12.10 -5.28 -16.15
N TYR A 92 -11.94 -4.23 -16.97
CA TYR A 92 -10.64 -3.61 -17.21
C TYR A 92 -10.27 -2.65 -16.07
N ILE A 93 -11.24 -1.97 -15.47
CA ILE A 93 -11.01 -1.15 -14.27
C ILE A 93 -10.46 -2.02 -13.14
N ALA A 94 -10.97 -3.25 -12.98
CA ALA A 94 -10.41 -4.18 -12.02
C ALA A 94 -8.94 -4.55 -12.33
N SER A 95 -8.55 -4.62 -13.62
CA SER A 95 -7.17 -4.89 -14.01
C SER A 95 -6.22 -3.70 -13.79
N CYS A 96 -6.73 -2.47 -13.77
CA CYS A 96 -5.94 -1.29 -13.43
C CYS A 96 -5.31 -1.35 -12.04
N PHE A 97 -5.84 -2.22 -11.15
CA PHE A 97 -5.26 -2.47 -9.84
C PHE A 97 -3.78 -2.87 -9.89
N TRP A 98 -3.34 -3.61 -10.91
CA TRP A 98 -1.95 -4.09 -11.05
C TRP A 98 -1.23 -3.58 -12.30
N GLU A 99 -1.81 -2.65 -13.04
CA GLU A 99 -1.25 -2.12 -14.29
C GLU A 99 0.01 -1.28 -14.02
N GLY A 100 -0.03 -0.45 -12.98
CA GLY A 100 1.12 0.35 -12.58
C GLY A 100 2.15 -0.41 -11.76
N GLN A 101 3.34 0.17 -11.63
CA GLN A 101 4.42 -0.38 -10.81
C GLN A 101 3.98 -0.53 -9.34
N GLU A 102 3.37 0.50 -8.79
CA GLU A 102 2.87 0.55 -7.41
C GLU A 102 1.78 -0.50 -7.17
N GLY A 103 0.85 -0.64 -8.11
CA GLY A 103 -0.20 -1.65 -8.06
C GLY A 103 0.35 -3.08 -8.12
N SER A 104 1.39 -3.31 -8.94
CA SER A 104 2.09 -4.60 -9.00
C SER A 104 2.78 -4.94 -7.68
N PHE A 105 3.45 -3.98 -7.04
CA PHE A 105 4.03 -4.19 -5.70
C PHE A 105 2.94 -4.47 -4.65
N LEU A 106 1.79 -3.79 -4.74
CA LEU A 106 0.66 -4.06 -3.85
C LEU A 106 0.09 -5.47 -4.07
N LEU A 107 0.01 -5.94 -5.32
CA LEU A 107 -0.42 -7.30 -5.63
C LEU A 107 0.55 -8.35 -5.03
N TRP A 108 1.86 -8.13 -5.14
CA TRP A 108 2.85 -9.01 -4.51
C TRP A 108 2.76 -8.99 -2.99
N THR A 109 2.58 -7.80 -2.40
CA THR A 109 2.34 -7.62 -0.96
C THR A 109 1.10 -8.42 -0.52
N PHE A 110 0.00 -8.31 -1.26
CA PHE A 110 -1.25 -9.04 -0.99
C PHE A 110 -1.05 -10.56 -1.01
N TRP A 111 -0.45 -11.12 -2.07
CA TRP A 111 -0.22 -12.57 -2.15
C TRP A 111 0.73 -13.07 -1.08
N ASN A 112 1.77 -12.32 -0.76
CA ASN A 112 2.69 -12.67 0.32
C ASN A 112 1.97 -12.68 1.69
N VAL A 113 1.05 -11.72 1.94
CA VAL A 113 0.17 -11.72 3.11
C VAL A 113 -0.71 -12.97 3.15
N VAL A 114 -1.32 -13.34 2.05
CA VAL A 114 -2.18 -14.54 1.97
C VAL A 114 -1.37 -15.79 2.33
N ILE A 115 -0.22 -15.99 1.67
CA ILE A 115 0.65 -17.15 1.91
C ILE A 115 1.15 -17.16 3.35
N GLY A 116 1.62 -16.03 3.88
CA GLY A 116 2.10 -15.91 5.25
C GLY A 116 1.04 -16.26 6.30
N ASN A 117 -0.22 -15.82 6.09
CA ASN A 117 -1.32 -16.18 6.99
C ASN A 117 -1.70 -17.67 6.88
N ILE A 118 -1.66 -18.27 5.69
CA ILE A 118 -1.85 -19.72 5.52
C ILE A 118 -0.76 -20.50 6.27
N LEU A 119 0.50 -20.06 6.19
CA LEU A 119 1.59 -20.68 6.93
C LEU A 119 1.37 -20.59 8.44
N LEU A 120 1.00 -19.42 8.95
CA LEU A 120 0.71 -19.23 10.38
C LEU A 120 -0.48 -20.07 10.84
N TRP A 121 -1.51 -20.20 10.01
CA TRP A 121 -2.68 -21.03 10.33
C TRP A 121 -2.34 -22.50 10.37
N ARG A 122 -1.69 -23.03 9.32
CA ARG A 122 -1.30 -24.45 9.25
C ARG A 122 -0.30 -24.86 10.32
N ASN A 123 0.53 -23.93 10.76
CA ASN A 123 1.57 -24.18 11.75
C ASN A 123 1.08 -24.19 13.20
N GLY A 124 -0.17 -23.80 13.45
CA GLY A 124 -0.80 -23.83 14.76
C GLY A 124 -0.76 -25.21 15.43
N SER A 125 -0.76 -26.29 14.63
CA SER A 125 -0.72 -27.71 15.09
C SER A 125 0.72 -28.26 15.25
N ARG A 126 1.75 -27.58 14.68
CA ARG A 126 3.15 -28.06 14.63
C ARG A 126 4.10 -27.12 15.38
N ARG A 127 3.65 -26.53 16.48
CA ARG A 127 4.41 -25.55 17.29
C ARG A 127 5.80 -26.01 17.74
N SER A 128 6.06 -27.33 17.77
CA SER A 128 7.32 -27.90 18.20
C SER A 128 8.43 -27.93 17.16
N ALA A 129 8.16 -27.55 15.91
CA ALA A 129 9.13 -27.76 14.82
C ALA A 129 10.21 -26.66 14.71
N GLY A 130 10.15 -25.57 15.50
CA GLY A 130 11.18 -24.52 15.56
C GLY A 130 11.34 -23.65 14.30
N TRP A 131 10.79 -24.05 13.16
CA TRP A 131 11.00 -23.41 11.86
C TRP A 131 10.12 -22.18 11.60
N GLU A 132 9.03 -22.00 12.36
CA GLU A 132 8.06 -20.92 12.12
C GLU A 132 8.71 -19.54 12.19
N SER A 133 9.44 -19.27 13.28
CA SER A 133 10.02 -17.95 13.52
C SER A 133 11.03 -17.56 12.44
N PRO A 134 12.01 -18.43 12.04
CA PRO A 134 12.93 -18.10 10.95
C PRO A 134 12.21 -17.83 9.61
N VAL A 135 11.23 -18.67 9.24
CA VAL A 135 10.49 -18.51 7.98
C VAL A 135 9.68 -17.22 7.99
N MET A 136 8.95 -16.96 9.08
CA MET A 136 8.15 -15.75 9.19
C MET A 136 8.99 -14.47 9.29
N THR A 137 10.23 -14.55 9.79
CA THR A 137 11.19 -13.44 9.70
C THR A 137 11.44 -13.05 8.25
N VAL A 138 11.71 -14.01 7.38
CA VAL A 138 11.93 -13.76 5.95
C VAL A 138 10.67 -13.20 5.30
N PHE A 139 9.50 -13.79 5.57
CA PHE A 139 8.22 -13.28 5.06
C PHE A 139 7.96 -11.83 5.47
N ALA A 140 8.15 -11.51 6.76
CA ALA A 140 7.94 -10.16 7.27
C ALA A 140 8.98 -9.17 6.72
N LEU A 141 10.23 -9.58 6.52
CA LEU A 141 11.28 -8.77 5.90
C LEU A 141 10.95 -8.43 4.44
N VAL A 142 10.46 -9.41 3.66
CA VAL A 142 9.97 -9.16 2.29
C VAL A 142 8.81 -8.18 2.31
N GLN A 143 7.87 -8.32 3.25
CA GLN A 143 6.76 -7.39 3.40
C GLN A 143 7.24 -5.97 3.75
N LEU A 144 8.23 -5.84 4.61
CA LEU A 144 8.84 -4.55 4.92
C LEU A 144 9.44 -3.90 3.66
N ALA A 145 10.20 -4.65 2.87
CA ALA A 145 10.79 -4.16 1.63
C ALA A 145 9.70 -3.71 0.62
N LEU A 146 8.65 -4.49 0.44
CA LEU A 146 7.53 -4.12 -0.43
C LEU A 146 6.77 -2.90 0.10
N ALA A 147 6.56 -2.80 1.41
CA ALA A 147 5.89 -1.65 2.02
C ALA A 147 6.70 -0.35 1.86
N THR A 148 8.04 -0.41 1.90
CA THR A 148 8.88 0.77 1.63
C THR A 148 8.74 1.26 0.19
N MET A 149 8.56 0.36 -0.78
CA MET A 149 8.30 0.71 -2.18
C MET A 149 6.93 1.38 -2.37
N LEU A 150 5.92 0.97 -1.58
CA LEU A 150 4.59 1.58 -1.60
C LEU A 150 4.51 2.93 -0.86
N LEU A 151 5.45 3.21 0.04
CA LEU A 151 5.54 4.50 0.74
C LEU A 151 6.19 5.59 -0.12
N GLY A 152 7.07 5.23 -1.05
CA GLY A 152 7.85 6.19 -1.82
C GLY A 152 8.86 6.96 -0.95
N ILE A 153 9.84 6.25 -0.39
CA ILE A 153 10.85 6.80 0.52
C ILE A 153 12.00 7.43 -0.28
N TYR A 154 12.49 8.57 0.19
CA TYR A 154 13.74 9.15 -0.33
C TYR A 154 14.95 8.60 0.44
N VAL A 155 15.90 8.03 -0.27
CA VAL A 155 17.18 7.56 0.27
C VAL A 155 18.30 8.22 -0.54
N PHE A 156 19.11 9.08 0.10
CA PHE A 156 20.21 9.81 -0.56
C PHE A 156 19.77 10.49 -1.87
N ASP A 157 18.70 11.30 -1.84
CA ASP A 157 18.11 12.02 -2.98
C ASP A 157 17.51 11.11 -4.09
N VAL A 158 17.53 9.79 -3.92
CA VAL A 158 16.88 8.85 -4.81
C VAL A 158 15.54 8.46 -4.23
N ARG A 159 14.46 8.68 -4.98
CA ARG A 159 13.13 8.24 -4.59
C ARG A 159 12.97 6.74 -4.89
N ILE A 160 12.75 5.95 -3.85
CA ILE A 160 12.46 4.52 -3.96
C ILE A 160 10.95 4.32 -3.85
N GLY A 161 10.33 3.89 -4.94
CA GLY A 161 8.89 3.66 -5.01
C GLY A 161 8.06 4.94 -5.14
N SER A 162 6.74 4.77 -5.12
CA SER A 162 5.75 5.85 -5.20
C SER A 162 4.50 5.49 -4.43
N SER A 163 3.82 6.51 -3.87
CA SER A 163 2.57 6.30 -3.15
C SER A 163 1.40 6.18 -4.12
N LEU A 164 0.55 5.16 -3.92
CA LEU A 164 -0.72 4.97 -4.63
C LEU A 164 -1.75 6.08 -4.38
N PHE A 165 -1.58 6.83 -3.29
CA PHE A 165 -2.55 7.78 -2.76
C PHE A 165 -2.09 9.23 -2.93
N LEU A 166 -1.16 9.47 -3.87
CA LEU A 166 -0.64 10.80 -4.16
C LEU A 166 -1.68 11.58 -4.98
N LEU A 167 -2.02 12.78 -4.54
CA LEU A 167 -2.85 13.69 -5.31
C LEU A 167 -2.04 14.31 -6.45
N ILE A 168 -2.68 14.51 -7.62
CA ILE A 168 -2.03 15.13 -8.80
C ILE A 168 -1.38 16.47 -8.44
N ARG A 169 -2.00 17.25 -7.55
CA ARG A 169 -1.45 18.54 -7.09
C ARG A 169 -0.18 18.43 -6.23
N GLU A 170 0.07 17.24 -5.64
CA GLU A 170 1.25 16.98 -4.79
C GLU A 170 2.45 16.51 -5.59
N LEU A 171 2.28 16.26 -6.89
CA LEU A 171 3.38 15.91 -7.78
C LEU A 171 4.37 17.07 -7.88
N GLN A 172 5.68 16.77 -7.77
CA GLN A 172 6.74 17.77 -7.91
C GLN A 172 6.69 18.52 -9.25
N GLU A 173 6.26 17.86 -10.32
CA GLU A 173 6.06 18.45 -11.65
C GLU A 173 5.04 19.58 -11.62
N ASN A 174 4.11 19.54 -10.68
CA ASN A 174 3.04 20.54 -10.52
C ASN A 174 3.33 21.56 -9.41
N ALA A 175 4.44 21.45 -8.70
CA ALA A 175 4.77 22.31 -7.56
C ALA A 175 4.96 23.80 -7.90
N GLY A 176 5.15 24.13 -9.17
CA GLY A 176 5.26 25.52 -9.66
C GLY A 176 3.99 26.07 -10.30
N LEU A 177 2.93 25.29 -10.40
CA LEU A 177 1.69 25.74 -11.03
C LEU A 177 0.83 26.53 -10.02
N PRO A 178 0.40 27.77 -10.36
CA PRO A 178 -0.53 28.49 -9.51
C PRO A 178 -1.87 27.75 -9.47
N TRP A 179 -2.26 27.26 -8.31
CA TRP A 179 -3.50 26.50 -8.07
C TRP A 179 -4.77 27.28 -8.43
N THR A 180 -4.68 28.60 -8.55
CA THR A 180 -5.74 29.46 -9.08
C THR A 180 -6.11 29.16 -10.54
N ARG A 181 -5.30 28.39 -11.27
CA ARG A 181 -5.55 27.93 -12.65
C ARG A 181 -5.95 26.46 -12.74
N LEU A 182 -6.29 25.84 -11.60
CA LEU A 182 -6.72 24.44 -11.59
C LEU A 182 -7.89 24.17 -12.54
N PRO A 183 -8.91 25.04 -12.69
CA PRO A 183 -9.96 24.86 -13.70
C PRO A 183 -9.40 24.80 -15.13
N ASP A 184 -8.49 25.73 -15.49
CA ASP A 184 -7.86 25.76 -16.82
C ASP A 184 -6.95 24.54 -17.06
N PHE A 185 -6.31 24.04 -16.01
CA PHE A 185 -5.49 22.84 -16.08
C PHE A 185 -6.37 21.60 -16.26
N LEU A 186 -7.45 21.47 -15.50
CA LEU A 186 -8.40 20.37 -15.64
C LEU A 186 -9.10 20.39 -16.99
N GLU A 187 -9.40 21.57 -17.55
CA GLU A 187 -9.95 21.70 -18.91
C GLU A 187 -8.98 21.23 -20.01
N ARG A 188 -7.68 21.30 -19.78
CA ARG A 188 -6.65 20.80 -20.72
C ARG A 188 -6.49 19.29 -20.67
N ILE A 189 -6.98 18.65 -19.64
CA ILE A 189 -6.90 17.22 -19.46
C ILE A 189 -8.15 16.58 -20.09
N PRO A 190 -8.04 15.80 -21.19
CA PRO A 190 -9.21 15.29 -21.93
C PRO A 190 -10.24 14.54 -21.08
N GLN A 191 -9.79 13.93 -19.99
CA GLN A 191 -10.62 13.11 -19.09
C GLN A 191 -11.55 13.94 -18.16
N PHE A 192 -11.33 15.25 -18.02
CA PHE A 192 -12.18 16.17 -17.23
C PHE A 192 -13.06 17.08 -18.11
N ARG A 193 -13.00 16.90 -19.42
CA ARG A 193 -13.62 17.80 -20.40
C ARG A 193 -15.09 17.47 -20.69
N ASP A 194 -15.57 16.31 -20.29
CA ASP A 194 -16.93 15.77 -20.42
C ASP A 194 -17.45 15.41 -19.00
#